data_378612dc265cc1d75a9be3ad6c212d8f
#
_entry.id   378612dc265cc1d75a9be3ad6c212d8f
#
_cell.length_a   1.000
_cell.length_b   1.000
_cell.length_c   1.000
_cell.angle_alpha   90.00
_cell.angle_beta   90.00
_cell.angle_gamma   90.00
#
_symmetry.space_group_name_H-M   'P 1'
#
loop_
_entity.id
_entity.type
_entity.pdbx_description
1 polymer ?
#
loop_
_entity_poly.entity_id
_entity_poly.type
_entity_poly.pdbx_seq_one_letter_code
_entity_poly.pdbx_strand_id
1 'polypeptide(L)'
;MRLVCQLGLTIACAFAGILGVGLSLSYWRDHGLLSTVNKQTFDQIGNMIVAPFAAMLIYLSLRIGARKIERRDFSIYGATLSLKGAKQFLMGFALSAALMTFIFAVEYFAGWIRIEGYFGVTQPGNVLLVSLLYSLVKVVIVGICEELVFRGLVLRNFAEGFSGLGRLGSVTSNALALLLSALLFGAVHLTNPNSGFASTTGIFFIGIFFGLGYLATGRLAVPMGLHMAWNLFQGTIYGFPVSGDKEPACLLLTRQMGPDLVTGGRFGPEAGLIGILAAVLGVFALLMYTQD
;
A
#
# COMPACT_ATOMS: atom_id res chain seq x y z
N MET A 1 2.07 3.95 -25.43
CA MET A 1 2.52 5.35 -25.37
C MET A 1 1.80 6.17 -24.28
N ARG A 2 0.44 6.20 -24.22
CA ARG A 2 -0.32 6.98 -23.20
C ARG A 2 0.08 6.64 -21.75
N LEU A 3 0.12 5.35 -21.40
CA LEU A 3 0.52 4.87 -20.07
C LEU A 3 1.93 5.35 -19.68
N VAL A 4 2.89 5.25 -20.60
CA VAL A 4 4.30 5.67 -20.33
C VAL A 4 4.38 7.18 -20.09
N CYS A 5 3.71 8.00 -20.91
CA CYS A 5 3.66 9.45 -20.73
C CYS A 5 3.02 9.82 -19.37
N GLN A 6 1.97 9.13 -19.00
CA GLN A 6 1.23 9.43 -17.77
C GLN A 6 1.99 8.96 -16.53
N LEU A 7 2.62 7.79 -16.56
CA LEU A 7 3.54 7.34 -15.50
C LEU A 7 4.72 8.28 -15.33
N GLY A 8 5.35 8.69 -16.45
CA GLY A 8 6.44 9.67 -16.41
C GLY A 8 6.03 10.99 -15.76
N LEU A 9 4.87 11.53 -16.13
CA LEU A 9 4.32 12.75 -15.51
C LEU A 9 4.06 12.54 -14.02
N THR A 10 3.44 11.43 -13.64
CA THR A 10 3.11 11.12 -12.23
C THR A 10 4.37 10.98 -11.37
N ILE A 11 5.38 10.26 -11.87
CA ILE A 11 6.66 10.09 -11.18
C ILE A 11 7.38 11.45 -11.04
N ALA A 12 7.43 12.25 -12.10
CA ALA A 12 8.06 13.57 -12.07
C ALA A 12 7.37 14.51 -11.06
N CYS A 13 6.04 14.53 -11.03
CA CYS A 13 5.26 15.32 -10.08
C CYS A 13 5.49 14.86 -8.63
N ALA A 14 5.47 13.56 -8.39
CA ALA A 14 5.73 12.99 -7.05
C ALA A 14 7.14 13.37 -6.58
N PHE A 15 8.16 13.16 -7.42
CA PHE A 15 9.55 13.50 -7.12
C PHE A 15 9.74 14.99 -6.85
N ALA A 16 9.18 15.86 -7.68
CA ALA A 16 9.25 17.31 -7.47
C ALA A 16 8.60 17.73 -6.14
N GLY A 17 7.48 17.11 -5.77
CA GLY A 17 6.80 17.37 -4.50
C GLY A 17 7.64 16.95 -3.30
N ILE A 18 8.18 15.75 -3.32
CA ILE A 18 9.04 15.21 -2.25
C ILE A 18 10.29 16.08 -2.10
N LEU A 19 10.96 16.41 -3.22
CA LEU A 19 12.17 17.22 -3.22
C LEU A 19 11.90 18.65 -2.71
N GLY A 20 10.87 19.32 -3.21
CA GLY A 20 10.56 20.70 -2.86
C GLY A 20 10.23 20.87 -1.36
N VAL A 21 9.37 19.99 -0.83
CA VAL A 21 9.01 20.05 0.60
C VAL A 21 10.16 19.55 1.47
N GLY A 22 10.89 18.51 1.05
CA GLY A 22 12.07 18.00 1.76
C GLY A 22 13.16 19.08 1.93
N LEU A 23 13.47 19.82 0.87
CA LEU A 23 14.41 20.94 0.93
C LEU A 23 13.92 22.07 1.85
N SER A 24 12.62 22.38 1.83
CA SER A 24 12.04 23.38 2.72
C SER A 24 12.15 22.97 4.18
N LEU A 25 11.85 21.71 4.51
CA LEU A 25 11.97 21.19 5.87
C LEU A 25 13.43 21.16 6.35
N SER A 26 14.38 20.79 5.49
CA SER A 26 15.80 20.83 5.81
C SER A 26 16.26 22.25 6.12
N TYR A 27 15.83 23.22 5.30
CA TYR A 27 16.12 24.63 5.53
C TYR A 27 15.62 25.10 6.91
N TRP A 28 14.38 24.79 7.26
CA TRP A 28 13.78 25.20 8.54
C TRP A 28 14.48 24.56 9.75
N ARG A 29 14.88 23.32 9.62
CA ARG A 29 15.70 22.64 10.66
C ARG A 29 17.04 23.32 10.86
N ASP A 30 17.73 23.63 9.76
CA ASP A 30 19.08 24.20 9.80
C ASP A 30 19.10 25.65 10.33
N HIS A 31 17.94 26.36 10.23
CA HIS A 31 17.78 27.73 10.78
C HIS A 31 17.14 27.75 12.17
N GLY A 32 17.12 26.62 12.88
CA GLY A 32 16.77 26.55 14.30
C GLY A 32 15.26 26.63 14.63
N LEU A 33 14.41 26.63 13.64
CA LEU A 33 12.95 26.68 13.83
C LEU A 33 12.47 25.28 14.32
N LEU A 34 12.45 24.94 15.51
CA LEU A 34 12.13 23.66 16.13
C LEU A 34 13.39 22.95 16.71
N SER A 35 14.40 23.71 17.09
CA SER A 35 15.65 23.21 17.71
C SER A 35 15.40 22.39 18.99
N THR A 36 14.23 22.54 19.62
CA THR A 36 13.83 21.80 20.83
C THR A 36 13.21 20.43 20.53
N VAL A 37 12.85 20.15 19.27
CA VAL A 37 12.26 18.89 18.87
C VAL A 37 13.35 17.92 18.44
N ASN A 38 13.34 16.69 18.94
CA ASN A 38 14.32 15.70 18.51
C ASN A 38 14.14 15.36 17.02
N LYS A 39 15.22 14.92 16.37
CA LYS A 39 15.28 14.67 14.93
C LYS A 39 14.17 13.73 14.44
N GLN A 40 13.91 12.61 15.15
CA GLN A 40 12.93 11.62 14.75
C GLN A 40 11.50 12.21 14.71
N THR A 41 11.12 12.93 15.75
CA THR A 41 9.81 13.61 15.81
C THR A 41 9.69 14.68 14.74
N PHE A 42 10.77 15.45 14.48
CA PHE A 42 10.80 16.44 13.41
C PHE A 42 10.59 15.77 12.05
N ASP A 43 11.30 14.68 11.75
CA ASP A 43 11.21 13.95 10.49
C ASP A 43 9.79 13.35 10.30
N GLN A 44 9.16 12.84 11.37
CA GLN A 44 7.80 12.33 11.32
C GLN A 44 6.78 13.44 11.02
N ILE A 45 6.86 14.57 11.71
CA ILE A 45 5.98 15.74 11.47
C ILE A 45 6.19 16.25 10.03
N GLY A 46 7.44 16.34 9.59
CA GLY A 46 7.78 16.74 8.24
C GLY A 46 7.15 15.82 7.20
N ASN A 47 7.29 14.52 7.38
CA ASN A 47 6.69 13.53 6.47
C ASN A 47 5.17 13.54 6.49
N MET A 48 4.51 13.88 7.60
CA MET A 48 3.06 14.09 7.65
C MET A 48 2.59 15.28 6.80
N ILE A 49 3.49 16.21 6.44
CA ILE A 49 3.22 17.33 5.53
C ILE A 49 3.60 16.95 4.09
N VAL A 50 4.78 16.35 3.92
CA VAL A 50 5.33 15.99 2.60
C VAL A 50 4.45 14.96 1.88
N ALA A 51 4.05 13.90 2.58
CA ALA A 51 3.33 12.80 1.96
C ALA A 51 1.94 13.21 1.41
N PRO A 52 1.08 13.94 2.13
CA PRO A 52 -0.17 14.47 1.56
C PRO A 52 0.04 15.42 0.38
N PHE A 53 1.10 16.25 0.42
CA PHE A 53 1.43 17.12 -0.69
C PHE A 53 1.85 16.34 -1.93
N ALA A 54 2.72 15.34 -1.78
CA ALA A 54 3.09 14.44 -2.87
C ALA A 54 1.88 13.67 -3.42
N ALA A 55 0.99 13.19 -2.54
CA ALA A 55 -0.26 12.54 -2.93
C ALA A 55 -1.17 13.46 -3.74
N MET A 56 -1.28 14.72 -3.34
CA MET A 56 -2.02 15.74 -4.10
C MET A 56 -1.43 15.93 -5.50
N LEU A 57 -0.11 15.97 -5.65
CA LEU A 57 0.54 16.07 -6.95
C LEU A 57 0.32 14.84 -7.82
N ILE A 58 0.37 13.64 -7.23
CA ILE A 58 0.00 12.38 -7.92
C ILE A 58 -1.45 12.46 -8.41
N TYR A 59 -2.39 12.83 -7.54
CA TYR A 59 -3.80 13.01 -7.91
C TYR A 59 -3.98 14.02 -9.06
N LEU A 60 -3.35 15.19 -8.95
CA LEU A 60 -3.42 16.22 -10.00
C LEU A 60 -2.83 15.76 -11.32
N SER A 61 -1.68 15.06 -11.29
CA SER A 61 -1.05 14.52 -12.50
C SER A 61 -1.95 13.49 -13.19
N LEU A 62 -2.59 12.60 -12.42
CA LEU A 62 -3.54 11.62 -12.95
C LEU A 62 -4.80 12.30 -13.50
N ARG A 63 -5.32 13.33 -12.83
CA ARG A 63 -6.47 14.10 -13.31
C ARG A 63 -6.17 14.87 -14.60
N ILE A 64 -4.99 15.47 -14.69
CA ILE A 64 -4.51 16.14 -15.92
C ILE A 64 -4.32 15.09 -17.03
N GLY A 65 -3.68 13.97 -16.72
CA GLY A 65 -3.46 12.88 -17.65
C GLY A 65 -4.76 12.30 -18.21
N ALA A 66 -5.76 12.05 -17.35
CA ALA A 66 -7.09 11.61 -17.78
C ALA A 66 -7.69 12.60 -18.81
N ARG A 67 -7.68 13.89 -18.49
CA ARG A 67 -8.27 14.93 -19.35
C ARG A 67 -7.47 15.21 -20.63
N LYS A 68 -6.15 15.32 -20.53
CA LYS A 68 -5.29 15.79 -21.64
C LYS A 68 -4.74 14.66 -22.51
N ILE A 69 -4.42 13.51 -21.90
CA ILE A 69 -3.81 12.36 -22.58
C ILE A 69 -4.89 11.36 -22.99
N GLU A 70 -5.78 10.98 -22.07
CA GLU A 70 -6.84 10.00 -22.34
C GLU A 70 -8.13 10.63 -22.87
N ARG A 71 -8.32 11.94 -22.68
CA ARG A 71 -9.53 12.71 -23.05
C ARG A 71 -10.80 12.15 -22.40
N ARG A 72 -10.69 11.76 -21.12
CA ARG A 72 -11.75 11.14 -20.32
C ARG A 72 -11.88 11.85 -18.97
N ASP A 73 -12.96 11.56 -18.24
CA ASP A 73 -13.13 12.02 -16.88
C ASP A 73 -12.27 11.20 -15.91
N PHE A 74 -11.88 11.79 -14.77
CA PHE A 74 -11.05 11.14 -13.75
C PHE A 74 -11.73 9.91 -13.12
N SER A 75 -13.07 9.88 -13.13
CA SER A 75 -13.84 8.74 -12.61
C SER A 75 -13.51 7.39 -13.29
N ILE A 76 -12.89 7.43 -14.48
CA ILE A 76 -12.42 6.24 -15.20
C ILE A 76 -11.46 5.36 -14.38
N TYR A 77 -10.72 5.96 -13.43
CA TYR A 77 -9.83 5.20 -12.56
C TYR A 77 -10.56 4.49 -11.42
N GLY A 78 -11.89 4.62 -11.33
CA GLY A 78 -12.68 4.02 -10.25
C GLY A 78 -12.67 4.78 -8.94
N ALA A 79 -12.09 5.99 -8.94
CA ALA A 79 -12.05 6.89 -7.78
C ALA A 79 -13.37 7.69 -7.68
N THR A 80 -14.42 7.07 -7.17
CA THR A 80 -15.75 7.70 -7.02
C THR A 80 -16.19 7.67 -5.57
N LEU A 81 -16.60 8.84 -5.05
CA LEU A 81 -17.20 8.95 -3.71
C LEU A 81 -18.68 8.61 -3.79
N SER A 82 -19.11 7.56 -3.08
CA SER A 82 -20.51 7.14 -3.01
C SER A 82 -20.75 6.26 -1.80
N LEU A 83 -21.99 6.14 -1.35
CA LEU A 83 -22.34 5.23 -0.25
C LEU A 83 -21.99 3.76 -0.59
N LYS A 84 -22.17 3.35 -1.85
CA LYS A 84 -21.73 2.03 -2.33
C LYS A 84 -20.21 1.88 -2.19
N GLY A 85 -19.45 2.90 -2.58
CA GLY A 85 -17.99 2.92 -2.42
C GLY A 85 -17.57 2.83 -0.95
N ALA A 86 -18.22 3.55 -0.04
CA ALA A 86 -17.94 3.45 1.39
C ALA A 86 -18.19 2.04 1.95
N LYS A 87 -19.29 1.38 1.57
CA LYS A 87 -19.58 -0.01 1.96
C LYS A 87 -18.52 -0.98 1.39
N GLN A 88 -18.11 -0.80 0.15
CA GLN A 88 -17.07 -1.59 -0.50
C GLN A 88 -15.69 -1.39 0.18
N PHE A 89 -15.36 -0.16 0.54
CA PHE A 89 -14.15 0.14 1.32
C PHE A 89 -14.17 -0.59 2.67
N LEU A 90 -15.25 -0.46 3.42
CA LEU A 90 -15.38 -1.12 4.73
C LEU A 90 -15.33 -2.64 4.62
N MET A 91 -15.91 -3.22 3.58
CA MET A 91 -15.81 -4.66 3.32
C MET A 91 -14.36 -5.08 3.05
N GLY A 92 -13.66 -4.38 2.16
CA GLY A 92 -12.24 -4.65 1.90
C GLY A 92 -11.38 -4.46 3.15
N PHE A 93 -11.64 -3.40 3.91
CA PHE A 93 -10.96 -3.13 5.18
C PHE A 93 -11.16 -4.25 6.21
N ALA A 94 -12.40 -4.68 6.41
CA ALA A 94 -12.72 -5.76 7.35
C ALA A 94 -12.09 -7.10 6.92
N LEU A 95 -12.12 -7.42 5.62
CA LEU A 95 -11.50 -8.65 5.09
C LEU A 95 -10.00 -8.66 5.36
N SER A 96 -9.30 -7.59 5.03
CA SER A 96 -7.83 -7.53 5.21
C SER A 96 -7.43 -7.49 6.68
N ALA A 97 -8.21 -6.79 7.53
CA ALA A 97 -8.05 -6.82 8.98
C ALA A 97 -8.18 -8.25 9.54
N ALA A 98 -9.18 -8.99 9.09
CA ALA A 98 -9.39 -10.38 9.49
C ALA A 98 -8.25 -11.30 9.04
N LEU A 99 -7.76 -11.14 7.79
CA LEU A 99 -6.63 -11.91 7.27
C LEU A 99 -5.33 -11.63 8.03
N MET A 100 -5.04 -10.36 8.34
CA MET A 100 -3.84 -10.02 9.12
C MET A 100 -3.97 -10.49 10.57
N THR A 101 -5.18 -10.45 11.16
CA THR A 101 -5.45 -11.03 12.47
C THR A 101 -5.26 -12.56 12.46
N PHE A 102 -5.66 -13.22 11.38
CA PHE A 102 -5.40 -14.65 11.19
C PHE A 102 -3.90 -14.95 11.15
N ILE A 103 -3.11 -14.18 10.39
CA ILE A 103 -1.63 -14.32 10.36
C ILE A 103 -1.07 -14.20 11.78
N PHE A 104 -1.43 -13.10 12.47
CA PHE A 104 -0.98 -12.85 13.84
C PHE A 104 -1.34 -14.01 14.78
N ALA A 105 -2.58 -14.48 14.72
CA ALA A 105 -3.04 -15.57 15.58
C ALA A 105 -2.27 -16.87 15.31
N VAL A 106 -2.07 -17.24 14.05
CA VAL A 106 -1.30 -18.44 13.69
C VAL A 106 0.12 -18.35 14.22
N GLU A 107 0.81 -17.21 13.97
CA GLU A 107 2.18 -17.03 14.42
C GLU A 107 2.30 -17.00 15.96
N TYR A 108 1.33 -16.40 16.64
CA TYR A 108 1.29 -16.36 18.10
C TYR A 108 1.10 -17.75 18.71
N PHE A 109 0.11 -18.50 18.25
CA PHE A 109 -0.15 -19.85 18.78
C PHE A 109 0.91 -20.88 18.38
N ALA A 110 1.60 -20.68 17.25
CA ALA A 110 2.76 -21.47 16.85
C ALA A 110 4.04 -21.12 17.67
N GLY A 111 4.00 -20.08 18.49
CA GLY A 111 5.17 -19.63 19.25
C GLY A 111 6.23 -18.93 18.37
N TRP A 112 5.85 -18.48 17.18
CA TRP A 112 6.75 -17.80 16.24
C TRP A 112 6.88 -16.31 16.48
N ILE A 113 5.99 -15.73 17.30
CA ILE A 113 6.11 -14.34 17.77
C ILE A 113 6.00 -14.26 19.29
N ARG A 114 6.67 -13.27 19.85
CA ARG A 114 6.57 -12.92 21.27
C ARG A 114 6.13 -11.46 21.38
N ILE A 115 5.13 -11.20 22.23
CA ILE A 115 4.73 -9.85 22.60
C ILE A 115 5.70 -9.35 23.68
N GLU A 116 6.47 -8.31 23.40
CA GLU A 116 7.45 -7.70 24.31
C GLU A 116 6.90 -6.49 25.05
N GLY A 117 5.76 -5.93 24.59
CA GLY A 117 5.13 -4.78 25.22
C GLY A 117 3.89 -4.29 24.47
N TYR A 118 3.29 -3.26 25.04
CA TYR A 118 2.07 -2.65 24.53
C TYR A 118 2.25 -1.14 24.38
N PHE A 119 1.62 -0.53 23.39
CA PHE A 119 1.64 0.92 23.14
C PHE A 119 3.06 1.49 23.17
N GLY A 120 3.96 0.89 22.40
CA GLY A 120 5.37 1.20 22.42
C GLY A 120 5.89 1.90 21.18
N VAL A 121 7.00 2.62 21.35
CA VAL A 121 7.81 3.16 20.26
C VAL A 121 8.91 2.15 19.90
N THR A 122 9.21 2.06 18.61
CA THR A 122 10.21 1.09 18.09
C THR A 122 11.62 1.65 18.07
N GLN A 123 11.77 2.96 18.24
CA GLN A 123 13.06 3.64 18.27
C GLN A 123 13.14 4.64 19.43
N PRO A 124 14.28 4.75 20.11
CA PRO A 124 14.51 5.76 21.13
C PRO A 124 14.30 7.18 20.59
N GLY A 125 13.67 8.03 21.38
CA GLY A 125 13.38 9.41 21.01
C GLY A 125 12.08 9.63 20.23
N ASN A 126 11.40 8.58 19.80
CA ASN A 126 10.06 8.72 19.25
C ASN A 126 9.04 9.14 20.32
N VAL A 127 8.07 9.97 19.92
CA VAL A 127 6.91 10.33 20.75
C VAL A 127 5.73 9.49 20.31
N LEU A 128 5.17 8.68 21.19
CA LEU A 128 4.16 7.67 20.87
C LEU A 128 2.99 8.24 20.04
N LEU A 129 2.37 9.33 20.51
CA LEU A 129 1.22 9.92 19.82
C LEU A 129 1.58 10.43 18.42
N VAL A 130 2.73 11.12 18.28
CA VAL A 130 3.21 11.63 16.99
C VAL A 130 3.49 10.46 16.04
N SER A 131 4.12 9.40 16.53
CA SER A 131 4.45 8.22 15.75
C SER A 131 3.20 7.44 15.28
N LEU A 132 2.19 7.30 16.15
CA LEU A 132 0.91 6.69 15.77
C LEU A 132 0.17 7.52 14.72
N LEU A 133 0.13 8.85 14.88
CA LEU A 133 -0.47 9.75 13.89
C LEU A 133 0.28 9.69 12.55
N TYR A 134 1.61 9.65 12.60
CA TYR A 134 2.43 9.47 11.40
C TYR A 134 2.10 8.16 10.68
N SER A 135 2.05 7.03 11.40
CA SER A 135 1.71 5.73 10.83
C SER A 135 0.29 5.73 10.20
N LEU A 136 -0.69 6.35 10.84
CA LEU A 136 -2.04 6.47 10.28
C LEU A 136 -2.06 7.31 8.99
N VAL A 137 -1.38 8.45 8.97
CA VAL A 137 -1.26 9.29 7.75
C VAL A 137 -0.55 8.53 6.65
N LYS A 138 0.57 7.85 6.97
CA LYS A 138 1.34 7.02 6.02
C LYS A 138 0.47 5.94 5.38
N VAL A 139 -0.25 5.15 6.19
CA VAL A 139 -1.13 4.08 5.71
C VAL A 139 -2.20 4.59 4.75
N VAL A 140 -2.83 5.72 5.07
CA VAL A 140 -3.86 6.33 4.22
C VAL A 140 -3.27 6.82 2.89
N ILE A 141 -2.15 7.55 2.95
CA ILE A 141 -1.51 8.12 1.78
C ILE A 141 -0.96 7.03 0.85
N VAL A 142 -0.26 6.03 1.40
CA VAL A 142 0.28 4.90 0.63
C VAL A 142 -0.86 4.13 -0.02
N GLY A 143 -1.91 3.76 0.74
CA GLY A 143 -3.06 3.02 0.22
C GLY A 143 -3.82 3.78 -0.88
N ILE A 144 -3.93 5.11 -0.82
CA ILE A 144 -4.53 5.91 -1.89
C ILE A 144 -3.62 5.97 -3.11
N CYS A 145 -2.35 6.34 -2.93
CA CYS A 145 -1.44 6.61 -4.04
C CYS A 145 -1.12 5.34 -4.83
N GLU A 146 -0.81 4.26 -4.14
CA GLU A 146 -0.45 3.01 -4.81
C GLU A 146 -1.65 2.40 -5.54
N GLU A 147 -2.84 2.42 -4.93
CA GLU A 147 -4.02 1.91 -5.60
C GLU A 147 -4.44 2.77 -6.81
N LEU A 148 -4.34 4.09 -6.72
CA LEU A 148 -4.56 4.97 -7.87
C LEU A 148 -3.61 4.67 -9.02
N VAL A 149 -2.33 4.45 -8.73
CA VAL A 149 -1.31 4.18 -9.74
C VAL A 149 -1.43 2.76 -10.29
N PHE A 150 -1.40 1.73 -9.42
CA PHE A 150 -1.31 0.35 -9.89
C PHE A 150 -2.64 -0.20 -10.39
N ARG A 151 -3.77 0.15 -9.77
CA ARG A 151 -5.10 -0.37 -10.17
C ARG A 151 -5.81 0.62 -11.08
N GLY A 152 -5.86 1.88 -10.69
CA GLY A 152 -6.52 2.92 -11.48
C GLY A 152 -5.83 3.17 -12.81
N LEU A 153 -4.51 3.35 -12.83
CA LEU A 153 -3.78 3.66 -14.05
C LEU A 153 -3.21 2.42 -14.74
N VAL A 154 -2.34 1.66 -14.07
CA VAL A 154 -1.55 0.59 -14.72
C VAL A 154 -2.42 -0.58 -15.14
N LEU A 155 -3.13 -1.23 -14.21
CA LEU A 155 -3.96 -2.40 -14.48
C LEU A 155 -5.02 -2.09 -15.54
N ARG A 156 -5.73 -0.97 -15.38
CA ARG A 156 -6.75 -0.56 -16.30
C ARG A 156 -6.22 -0.32 -17.72
N ASN A 157 -5.10 0.41 -17.87
CA ASN A 157 -4.52 0.67 -19.19
C ASN A 157 -4.00 -0.62 -19.85
N PHE A 158 -3.48 -1.58 -19.10
CA PHE A 158 -3.12 -2.89 -19.64
C PHE A 158 -4.37 -3.66 -20.09
N ALA A 159 -5.44 -3.68 -19.30
CA ALA A 159 -6.68 -4.35 -19.66
C ALA A 159 -7.29 -3.78 -20.95
N GLU A 160 -7.35 -2.46 -21.07
CA GLU A 160 -7.79 -1.79 -22.30
C GLU A 160 -6.86 -2.08 -23.50
N GLY A 161 -5.53 -2.05 -23.26
CA GLY A 161 -4.53 -2.33 -24.29
C GLY A 161 -4.65 -3.75 -24.84
N PHE A 162 -4.76 -4.75 -23.98
CA PHE A 162 -4.92 -6.16 -24.41
C PHE A 162 -6.26 -6.40 -25.10
N SER A 163 -7.35 -5.82 -24.59
CA SER A 163 -8.66 -5.90 -25.26
C SER A 163 -8.65 -5.27 -26.65
N GLY A 164 -7.86 -4.21 -26.84
CA GLY A 164 -7.70 -3.53 -28.14
C GLY A 164 -6.94 -4.34 -29.20
N LEU A 165 -6.23 -5.42 -28.83
CA LEU A 165 -5.56 -6.31 -29.79
C LEU A 165 -6.55 -7.17 -30.58
N GLY A 166 -7.84 -7.21 -30.22
CA GLY A 166 -8.91 -7.85 -30.95
C GLY A 166 -8.86 -9.40 -31.00
N ARG A 167 -7.78 -10.01 -30.51
CA ARG A 167 -7.55 -11.47 -30.49
C ARG A 167 -7.80 -12.10 -29.12
N LEU A 168 -7.87 -11.29 -28.07
CA LEU A 168 -8.03 -11.74 -26.69
C LEU A 168 -9.43 -11.39 -26.19
N GLY A 169 -10.11 -12.37 -25.60
CA GLY A 169 -11.37 -12.11 -24.88
C GLY A 169 -11.14 -11.25 -23.64
N SER A 170 -12.20 -10.63 -23.12
CA SER A 170 -12.13 -9.74 -21.96
C SER A 170 -11.54 -10.40 -20.70
N VAL A 171 -11.87 -11.67 -20.47
CA VAL A 171 -11.33 -12.44 -19.32
C VAL A 171 -9.81 -12.58 -19.43
N THR A 172 -9.31 -12.99 -20.59
CA THR A 172 -7.86 -13.15 -20.81
C THR A 172 -7.14 -11.81 -20.73
N SER A 173 -7.72 -10.75 -21.30
CA SER A 173 -7.14 -9.39 -21.22
C SER A 173 -7.02 -8.90 -19.78
N ASN A 174 -8.06 -9.08 -18.97
CA ASN A 174 -8.06 -8.72 -17.57
C ASN A 174 -7.07 -9.56 -16.74
N ALA A 175 -6.97 -10.87 -17.01
CA ALA A 175 -6.02 -11.75 -16.34
C ALA A 175 -4.56 -11.36 -16.63
N LEU A 176 -4.22 -11.11 -17.90
CA LEU A 176 -2.88 -10.66 -18.28
C LEU A 176 -2.55 -9.28 -17.66
N ALA A 177 -3.50 -8.35 -17.67
CA ALA A 177 -3.34 -7.03 -17.08
C ALA A 177 -3.12 -7.13 -15.56
N LEU A 178 -3.87 -8.00 -14.89
CA LEU A 178 -3.73 -8.27 -13.47
C LEU A 178 -2.33 -8.80 -13.13
N LEU A 179 -1.88 -9.82 -13.86
CA LEU A 179 -0.56 -10.42 -13.64
C LEU A 179 0.57 -9.41 -13.88
N LEU A 180 0.51 -8.60 -14.95
CA LEU A 180 1.52 -7.59 -15.21
C LEU A 180 1.49 -6.46 -14.19
N SER A 181 0.31 -6.00 -13.78
CA SER A 181 0.19 -4.98 -12.74
C SER A 181 0.74 -5.48 -11.40
N ALA A 182 0.44 -6.73 -11.04
CA ALA A 182 0.95 -7.35 -9.81
C ALA A 182 2.46 -7.57 -9.87
N LEU A 183 3.01 -7.95 -11.04
CA LEU A 183 4.45 -8.10 -11.23
C LEU A 183 5.18 -6.75 -11.05
N LEU A 184 4.66 -5.68 -11.65
CA LEU A 184 5.20 -4.34 -11.47
C LEU A 184 5.09 -3.87 -10.03
N PHE A 185 3.97 -4.19 -9.34
CA PHE A 185 3.78 -3.89 -7.94
C PHE A 185 4.82 -4.58 -7.05
N GLY A 186 5.09 -5.87 -7.30
CA GLY A 186 6.18 -6.58 -6.63
C GLY A 186 7.56 -6.00 -6.95
N ALA A 187 7.80 -5.66 -8.22
CA ALA A 187 9.09 -5.17 -8.67
C ALA A 187 9.50 -3.82 -8.06
N VAL A 188 8.57 -2.89 -7.87
CA VAL A 188 8.90 -1.59 -7.24
C VAL A 188 9.31 -1.74 -5.77
N HIS A 189 8.91 -2.82 -5.10
CA HIS A 189 9.31 -3.11 -3.73
C HIS A 189 10.70 -3.76 -3.60
N LEU A 190 11.38 -4.05 -4.71
CA LEU A 190 12.77 -4.54 -4.68
C LEU A 190 13.77 -3.55 -4.08
N THR A 191 13.43 -2.27 -4.05
CA THR A 191 14.26 -1.23 -3.43
C THR A 191 14.04 -1.08 -1.93
N ASN A 192 13.07 -1.79 -1.36
CA ASN A 192 12.76 -1.72 0.06
C ASN A 192 13.82 -2.44 0.91
N PRO A 193 13.99 -2.04 2.18
CA PRO A 193 14.86 -2.75 3.10
C PRO A 193 14.49 -4.23 3.22
N ASN A 194 15.49 -5.10 3.34
CA ASN A 194 15.32 -6.55 3.49
C ASN A 194 14.55 -7.24 2.35
N SER A 195 14.42 -6.59 1.18
CA SER A 195 13.77 -7.16 0.01
C SER A 195 14.60 -8.30 -0.62
N GLY A 196 13.93 -9.17 -1.36
CA GLY A 196 14.52 -10.28 -2.07
C GLY A 196 13.48 -11.05 -2.87
N PHE A 197 13.84 -12.23 -3.38
CA PHE A 197 12.94 -13.05 -4.18
C PHE A 197 11.64 -13.41 -3.44
N ALA A 198 11.73 -13.82 -2.18
CA ALA A 198 10.57 -14.20 -1.37
C ALA A 198 9.60 -13.02 -1.18
N SER A 199 10.12 -11.84 -0.83
CA SER A 199 9.30 -10.64 -0.64
C SER A 199 8.64 -10.18 -1.93
N THR A 200 9.38 -10.18 -3.05
CA THR A 200 8.84 -9.82 -4.37
C THR A 200 7.71 -10.77 -4.78
N THR A 201 7.90 -12.08 -4.53
CA THR A 201 6.87 -13.10 -4.80
C THR A 201 5.65 -12.89 -3.91
N GLY A 202 5.83 -12.64 -2.62
CA GLY A 202 4.72 -12.39 -1.70
C GLY A 202 3.92 -11.13 -2.07
N ILE A 203 4.62 -10.01 -2.34
CA ILE A 203 3.98 -8.75 -2.79
C ILE A 203 3.26 -8.93 -4.15
N PHE A 204 3.80 -9.78 -5.04
CA PHE A 204 3.10 -10.14 -6.28
C PHE A 204 1.73 -10.80 -5.99
N PHE A 205 1.66 -11.77 -5.09
CA PHE A 205 0.38 -12.41 -4.71
C PHE A 205 -0.58 -11.44 -4.02
N ILE A 206 -0.08 -10.56 -3.16
CA ILE A 206 -0.86 -9.47 -2.57
C ILE A 206 -1.33 -8.50 -3.67
N GLY A 207 -0.48 -8.25 -4.66
CA GLY A 207 -0.82 -7.47 -5.86
C GLY A 207 -2.00 -8.03 -6.64
N ILE A 208 -2.04 -9.36 -6.82
CA ILE A 208 -3.18 -10.08 -7.41
C ILE A 208 -4.43 -9.92 -6.54
N PHE A 209 -4.33 -10.14 -5.24
CA PHE A 209 -5.45 -10.03 -4.30
C PHE A 209 -6.09 -8.64 -4.36
N PHE A 210 -5.31 -7.56 -4.24
CA PHE A 210 -5.85 -6.20 -4.33
C PHE A 210 -6.38 -5.87 -5.72
N GLY A 211 -5.69 -6.33 -6.78
CA GLY A 211 -6.11 -6.10 -8.16
C GLY A 211 -7.42 -6.80 -8.52
N LEU A 212 -7.69 -7.98 -7.96
CA LEU A 212 -8.99 -8.65 -8.11
C LEU A 212 -10.11 -7.85 -7.47
N GLY A 213 -9.89 -7.22 -6.31
CA GLY A 213 -10.85 -6.31 -5.70
C GLY A 213 -11.26 -5.15 -6.62
N TYR A 214 -10.29 -4.64 -7.40
CA TYR A 214 -10.56 -3.62 -8.42
C TYR A 214 -11.33 -4.21 -9.62
N LEU A 215 -10.88 -5.31 -10.20
CA LEU A 215 -11.55 -5.92 -11.36
C LEU A 215 -12.99 -6.34 -11.06
N ALA A 216 -13.24 -6.85 -9.87
CA ALA A 216 -14.56 -7.29 -9.43
C ALA A 216 -15.58 -6.15 -9.29
N THR A 217 -15.13 -4.92 -9.01
CA THR A 217 -16.02 -3.80 -8.69
C THR A 217 -15.92 -2.63 -9.65
N GLY A 218 -14.85 -2.55 -10.43
CA GLY A 218 -14.50 -1.38 -11.25
C GLY A 218 -14.18 -0.14 -10.42
N ARG A 219 -13.94 -0.29 -9.10
CA ARG A 219 -13.75 0.81 -8.14
C ARG A 219 -12.51 0.59 -7.29
N LEU A 220 -11.86 1.68 -6.92
CA LEU A 220 -10.69 1.67 -6.04
C LEU A 220 -11.07 1.45 -4.56
N ALA A 221 -12.35 1.55 -4.20
CA ALA A 221 -12.78 1.48 -2.82
C ALA A 221 -12.40 0.15 -2.13
N VAL A 222 -12.61 -1.00 -2.80
CA VAL A 222 -12.22 -2.31 -2.25
C VAL A 222 -10.71 -2.41 -2.07
N PRO A 223 -9.87 -2.24 -3.11
CA PRO A 223 -8.43 -2.38 -2.93
C PRO A 223 -7.83 -1.36 -1.97
N MET A 224 -8.34 -0.12 -1.90
CA MET A 224 -7.94 0.86 -0.88
C MET A 224 -8.25 0.37 0.54
N GLY A 225 -9.43 -0.19 0.76
CA GLY A 225 -9.79 -0.77 2.05
C GLY A 225 -8.89 -1.96 2.42
N LEU A 226 -8.66 -2.87 1.48
CA LEU A 226 -7.75 -4.02 1.65
C LEU A 226 -6.35 -3.55 2.02
N HIS A 227 -5.78 -2.63 1.25
CA HIS A 227 -4.41 -2.16 1.41
C HIS A 227 -4.22 -1.41 2.74
N MET A 228 -5.10 -0.46 3.04
CA MET A 228 -5.00 0.31 4.28
C MET A 228 -5.13 -0.58 5.52
N ALA A 229 -6.06 -1.54 5.53
CA ALA A 229 -6.19 -2.44 6.65
C ALA A 229 -5.01 -3.41 6.76
N TRP A 230 -4.51 -3.92 5.63
CA TRP A 230 -3.30 -4.76 5.61
C TRP A 230 -2.15 -4.06 6.33
N ASN A 231 -1.77 -2.87 5.88
CA ASN A 231 -0.64 -2.13 6.44
C ASN A 231 -0.90 -1.67 7.88
N LEU A 232 -2.12 -1.22 8.19
CA LEU A 232 -2.49 -0.76 9.53
C LEU A 232 -2.38 -1.89 10.57
N PHE A 233 -2.99 -3.04 10.26
CA PHE A 233 -3.00 -4.17 11.18
C PHE A 233 -1.62 -4.81 11.27
N GLN A 234 -0.91 -4.94 10.16
CA GLN A 234 0.45 -5.48 10.15
C GLN A 234 1.40 -4.64 10.99
N GLY A 235 1.54 -3.35 10.68
CA GLY A 235 2.56 -2.48 11.29
C GLY A 235 2.09 -1.85 12.59
N THR A 236 1.00 -1.08 12.55
CA THR A 236 0.57 -0.25 13.68
C THR A 236 -0.12 -1.06 14.77
N ILE A 237 -0.93 -2.07 14.41
CA ILE A 237 -1.62 -2.89 15.41
C ILE A 237 -0.69 -3.98 15.94
N TYR A 238 -0.15 -4.84 15.06
CA TYR A 238 0.59 -6.04 15.46
C TYR A 238 2.11 -5.87 15.51
N GLY A 239 2.66 -4.73 15.08
CA GLY A 239 4.09 -4.43 15.20
C GLY A 239 5.01 -5.28 14.31
N PHE A 240 4.46 -5.92 13.26
CA PHE A 240 5.25 -6.56 12.23
C PHE A 240 5.93 -5.50 11.33
N PRO A 241 7.06 -5.82 10.70
CA PRO A 241 7.56 -5.00 9.60
C PRO A 241 6.52 -4.94 8.46
N VAL A 242 6.41 -3.81 7.79
CA VAL A 242 5.58 -3.59 6.61
C VAL A 242 6.50 -3.34 5.42
N SER A 243 6.51 -4.23 4.47
CA SER A 243 7.37 -4.15 3.28
C SER A 243 8.84 -3.85 3.59
N GLY A 244 9.36 -4.46 4.66
CA GLY A 244 10.74 -4.34 5.10
C GLY A 244 11.03 -3.25 6.14
N ASP A 245 10.09 -2.35 6.41
CA ASP A 245 10.22 -1.27 7.38
C ASP A 245 9.39 -1.53 8.65
N LYS A 246 9.95 -1.16 9.81
CA LYS A 246 9.19 -1.13 11.06
C LYS A 246 8.51 0.22 11.24
N GLU A 247 7.23 0.18 11.61
CA GLU A 247 6.53 1.41 12.01
C GLU A 247 7.17 2.01 13.27
N PRO A 248 7.21 3.35 13.40
CA PRO A 248 7.87 4.01 14.52
C PRO A 248 7.17 3.81 15.86
N ALA A 249 5.89 3.40 15.85
CA ALA A 249 5.12 3.00 17.01
C ALA A 249 4.08 1.94 16.62
N CYS A 250 3.71 1.11 17.60
CA CYS A 250 2.69 0.08 17.42
C CYS A 250 1.94 -0.19 18.73
N LEU A 251 0.75 -0.79 18.61
CA LEU A 251 -0.03 -1.19 19.77
C LEU A 251 0.54 -2.43 20.44
N LEU A 252 1.03 -3.40 19.65
CA LEU A 252 1.74 -4.57 20.14
C LEU A 252 3.20 -4.53 19.66
N LEU A 253 4.13 -4.48 20.59
CA LEU A 253 5.55 -4.64 20.29
C LEU A 253 5.83 -6.12 20.15
N THR A 254 5.93 -6.60 18.91
CA THR A 254 6.18 -8.01 18.63
C THR A 254 7.62 -8.25 18.18
N ARG A 255 8.14 -9.39 18.61
CA ARG A 255 9.43 -9.92 18.14
C ARG A 255 9.20 -11.21 17.40
N GLN A 256 9.70 -11.25 16.16
CA GLN A 256 9.67 -12.43 15.33
C GLN A 256 10.74 -13.42 15.74
N MET A 257 10.37 -14.71 15.88
CA MET A 257 11.23 -15.80 16.30
C MET A 257 11.03 -17.07 15.43
N GLY A 258 10.03 -17.07 14.54
CA GLY A 258 9.73 -18.19 13.67
C GLY A 258 10.62 -18.27 12.43
N PRO A 259 10.47 -19.36 11.62
CA PRO A 259 11.25 -19.54 10.40
C PRO A 259 10.92 -18.45 9.35
N ASP A 260 11.94 -17.75 8.83
CA ASP A 260 11.77 -16.66 7.87
C ASP A 260 10.96 -17.07 6.63
N LEU A 261 11.12 -18.29 6.13
CA LEU A 261 10.35 -18.79 4.99
C LEU A 261 8.83 -18.76 5.22
N VAL A 262 8.40 -18.99 6.47
CA VAL A 262 6.96 -19.01 6.81
C VAL A 262 6.46 -17.63 7.20
N THR A 263 7.23 -16.94 8.04
CA THR A 263 6.81 -15.68 8.69
C THR A 263 7.23 -14.43 7.92
N GLY A 264 8.10 -14.57 6.92
CA GLY A 264 8.66 -13.45 6.15
C GLY A 264 9.79 -12.70 6.86
N GLY A 265 10.15 -13.08 8.08
CA GLY A 265 11.30 -12.56 8.81
C GLY A 265 11.35 -11.04 8.92
N ARG A 266 12.47 -10.45 8.50
CA ARG A 266 12.70 -9.00 8.59
C ARG A 266 11.88 -8.16 7.61
N PHE A 267 11.38 -8.75 6.53
CA PHE A 267 10.53 -8.04 5.58
C PHE A 267 9.09 -7.90 6.10
N GLY A 268 8.65 -8.89 6.86
CA GLY A 268 7.29 -8.99 7.38
C GLY A 268 6.52 -10.15 6.73
N PRO A 269 5.31 -10.44 7.23
CA PRO A 269 4.47 -11.56 6.78
C PRO A 269 4.25 -11.63 5.26
N GLU A 270 4.35 -10.50 4.58
CA GLU A 270 4.25 -10.36 3.11
C GLU A 270 5.28 -11.22 2.36
N ALA A 271 6.47 -11.43 2.93
CA ALA A 271 7.51 -12.27 2.34
C ALA A 271 7.40 -13.74 2.76
N GLY A 272 6.47 -14.09 3.65
CA GLY A 272 6.28 -15.42 4.19
C GLY A 272 5.19 -16.22 3.48
N LEU A 273 5.29 -17.55 3.56
CA LEU A 273 4.25 -18.45 3.06
C LEU A 273 2.89 -18.17 3.71
N ILE A 274 2.87 -17.69 4.96
CA ILE A 274 1.63 -17.34 5.66
C ILE A 274 0.94 -16.13 5.03
N GLY A 275 1.69 -15.14 4.57
CA GLY A 275 1.16 -13.98 3.85
C GLY A 275 0.59 -14.37 2.49
N ILE A 276 1.30 -15.24 1.75
CA ILE A 276 0.80 -15.79 0.48
C ILE A 276 -0.50 -16.57 0.71
N LEU A 277 -0.55 -17.44 1.73
CA LEU A 277 -1.76 -18.17 2.09
C LEU A 277 -2.92 -17.22 2.39
N ALA A 278 -2.69 -16.19 3.20
CA ALA A 278 -3.71 -15.19 3.51
C ALA A 278 -4.20 -14.45 2.26
N ALA A 279 -3.29 -14.06 1.34
CA ALA A 279 -3.67 -13.44 0.07
C ALA A 279 -4.55 -14.38 -0.78
N VAL A 280 -4.21 -15.69 -0.86
CA VAL A 280 -5.01 -16.70 -1.57
C VAL A 280 -6.39 -16.86 -0.93
N LEU A 281 -6.48 -16.94 0.40
CA LEU A 281 -7.76 -16.99 1.10
C LEU A 281 -8.59 -15.73 0.84
N GLY A 282 -7.95 -14.56 0.79
CA GLY A 282 -8.58 -13.30 0.43
C GLY A 282 -9.13 -13.29 -0.99
N VAL A 283 -8.40 -13.87 -1.95
CA VAL A 283 -8.88 -14.07 -3.34
C VAL A 283 -10.17 -14.91 -3.35
N PHE A 284 -10.19 -16.05 -2.66
CA PHE A 284 -11.40 -16.87 -2.58
C PHE A 284 -12.58 -16.12 -1.95
N ALA A 285 -12.35 -15.38 -0.87
CA ALA A 285 -13.39 -14.57 -0.23
C ALA A 285 -13.96 -13.50 -1.16
N LEU A 286 -13.09 -12.81 -1.96
CA LEU A 286 -13.54 -11.83 -2.94
C LEU A 286 -14.34 -12.48 -4.08
N LEU A 287 -13.92 -13.64 -4.58
CA LEU A 287 -14.64 -14.35 -5.63
C LEU A 287 -16.04 -14.80 -5.16
N MET A 288 -16.17 -15.25 -3.91
CA MET A 288 -17.48 -15.58 -3.33
C MET A 288 -18.38 -14.35 -3.21
N TYR A 289 -17.83 -13.23 -2.73
CA TYR A 289 -18.58 -11.96 -2.60
C TYR A 289 -19.10 -11.40 -3.93
N THR A 290 -18.45 -11.71 -5.05
CA THR A 290 -18.85 -11.17 -6.36
C THR A 290 -19.82 -12.06 -7.13
N GLN A 291 -20.17 -13.23 -6.59
CA GLN A 291 -21.18 -14.13 -7.18
C GLN A 291 -22.60 -13.80 -6.71
N ASP A 292 -22.73 -13.03 -5.60
CA ASP A 292 -23.97 -12.50 -5.06
C ASP A 292 -24.25 -11.07 -5.63
#